data_7a4a9674725eaa2ba9dd1901120d9017
#
_entry.id   7a4a9674725eaa2ba9dd1901120d9017
#
_cell.length_a   1.000
_cell.length_b   1.000
_cell.length_c   1.000
_cell.angle_alpha   90.00
_cell.angle_beta   90.00
_cell.angle_gamma   90.00
#
_symmetry.space_group_name_H-M   'P 1'
#
loop_
_entity.id
_entity.type
_entity.pdbx_description
1 polymer ?
#
loop_
_entity_poly.entity_id
_entity_poly.type
_entity_poly.pdbx_seq_one_letter_code
_entity_poly.pdbx_strand_id
1 'polypeptide(L)'
;PSREWRLLMTKPIIVGISGASGIIYGVRALQLLRECGVETHLVMSKSAELTLHYELDMDVAELRSLASHVHAIKNVGAAIASGSFVTAGMIVAPCSVRSMSEIATGVTSTLLTRAADVVLKERRRLVLLVRETPL
;
A
#
# COMPACT_ATOMS: atom_id res chain seq x y z
N PRO A 1 5.18 22.70 -11.32
CA PRO A 1 4.07 21.80 -11.07
C PRO A 1 2.73 22.52 -11.07
N SER A 2 1.69 21.87 -11.56
CA SER A 2 0.35 22.42 -11.60
C SER A 2 -0.23 22.58 -10.20
N ARG A 3 -1.26 23.42 -10.06
CA ARG A 3 -2.01 23.56 -8.81
C ARG A 3 -2.59 22.22 -8.34
N GLU A 4 -3.08 21.42 -9.29
CA GLU A 4 -3.63 20.09 -9.00
C GLU A 4 -2.58 19.16 -8.41
N TRP A 5 -1.38 19.17 -8.96
CA TRP A 5 -0.25 18.41 -8.44
C TRP A 5 0.07 18.79 -6.99
N ARG A 6 0.12 20.09 -6.69
CA ARG A 6 0.37 20.58 -5.32
C ARG A 6 -0.70 20.13 -4.35
N LEU A 7 -1.97 20.16 -4.77
CA LEU A 7 -3.08 19.70 -3.94
C LEU A 7 -3.00 18.21 -3.67
N LEU A 8 -2.60 17.39 -4.66
CA LEU A 8 -2.40 15.96 -4.50
C LEU A 8 -1.26 15.67 -3.51
N MET A 9 -0.18 16.45 -3.56
CA MET A 9 0.97 16.27 -2.69
C MET A 9 0.69 16.57 -1.21
N THR A 10 -0.42 17.26 -0.89
CA THR A 10 -0.83 17.52 0.50
C THR A 10 -1.68 16.39 1.08
N LYS A 11 -2.14 15.45 0.26
CA LYS A 11 -2.97 14.33 0.71
C LYS A 11 -2.12 13.09 0.93
N PRO A 12 -2.45 12.27 1.94
CA PRO A 12 -1.71 11.04 2.17
C PRO A 12 -1.88 10.04 1.04
N ILE A 13 -0.89 9.16 0.90
CA ILE A 13 -0.93 8.03 -0.02
C ILE A 13 -0.91 6.73 0.79
N ILE A 14 -1.79 5.81 0.43
CA ILE A 14 -1.79 4.47 1.02
C ILE A 14 -0.76 3.63 0.25
N VAL A 15 0.09 2.93 0.99
CA VAL A 15 1.06 1.99 0.42
C VAL A 15 0.71 0.60 0.93
N GLY A 16 0.31 -0.27 0.02
CA GLY A 16 0.07 -1.69 0.31
C GLY A 16 1.25 -2.52 -0.15
N ILE A 17 1.64 -3.50 0.66
CA ILE A 17 2.72 -4.44 0.31
C ILE A 17 2.17 -5.84 0.47
N SER A 18 2.08 -6.59 -0.63
CA SER A 18 1.62 -7.97 -0.62
C SER A 18 2.78 -8.94 -0.83
N GLY A 19 2.52 -10.23 -0.70
CA GLY A 19 3.56 -11.27 -0.67
C GLY A 19 4.08 -11.71 -2.03
N ALA A 20 4.26 -10.79 -2.97
CA ALA A 20 4.91 -11.08 -4.25
C ALA A 20 6.41 -10.82 -4.16
N SER A 21 7.17 -11.31 -5.14
CA SER A 21 8.58 -10.95 -5.26
C SER A 21 8.73 -9.44 -5.49
N GLY A 22 9.82 -8.86 -5.03
CA GLY A 22 10.09 -7.45 -5.24
C GLY A 22 9.64 -6.55 -4.09
N ILE A 23 9.76 -7.01 -2.85
CA ILE A 23 9.48 -6.18 -1.67
C ILE A 23 10.26 -4.86 -1.71
N ILE A 24 11.42 -4.85 -2.36
CA ILE A 24 12.22 -3.65 -2.52
C ILE A 24 11.44 -2.50 -3.18
N TYR A 25 10.48 -2.80 -4.06
CA TYR A 25 9.68 -1.76 -4.70
C TYR A 25 8.78 -1.04 -3.69
N GLY A 26 8.23 -1.76 -2.72
CA GLY A 26 7.47 -1.15 -1.63
C GLY A 26 8.35 -0.30 -0.72
N VAL A 27 9.53 -0.80 -0.38
CA VAL A 27 10.52 -0.06 0.41
C VAL A 27 10.92 1.24 -0.30
N ARG A 28 11.24 1.16 -1.60
CA ARG A 28 11.62 2.34 -2.37
C ARG A 28 10.48 3.34 -2.52
N ALA A 29 9.25 2.85 -2.69
CA ALA A 29 8.08 3.73 -2.74
C ALA A 29 7.93 4.53 -1.44
N LEU A 30 8.05 3.87 -0.29
CA LEU A 30 7.99 4.55 1.01
C LEU A 30 9.10 5.57 1.18
N GLN A 31 10.33 5.21 0.81
CA GLN A 31 11.49 6.11 0.89
C GLN A 31 11.30 7.35 0.01
N LEU A 32 10.89 7.15 -1.23
CA LEU A 32 10.70 8.24 -2.19
C LEU A 32 9.58 9.18 -1.76
N LEU A 33 8.46 8.62 -1.29
CA LEU A 33 7.34 9.43 -0.79
C LEU A 33 7.75 10.25 0.43
N ARG A 34 8.54 9.66 1.31
CA ARG A 34 9.09 10.37 2.48
C ARG A 34 9.99 11.53 2.06
N GLU A 35 10.87 11.31 1.09
CA GLU A 35 11.73 12.35 0.53
C GLU A 35 10.93 13.49 -0.08
N CYS A 36 9.78 13.17 -0.67
CA CYS A 36 8.85 14.15 -1.23
C CYS A 36 7.96 14.84 -0.18
N GLY A 37 8.09 14.49 1.09
CA GLY A 37 7.27 15.05 2.16
C GLY A 37 5.83 14.56 2.16
N VAL A 38 5.55 13.43 1.53
CA VAL A 38 4.20 12.86 1.45
C VAL A 38 3.95 11.95 2.65
N GLU A 39 2.83 12.17 3.34
CA GLU A 39 2.37 11.30 4.41
C GLU A 39 1.93 9.96 3.84
N THR A 40 2.38 8.86 4.45
CA THR A 40 2.05 7.52 3.99
C THR A 40 1.30 6.72 5.05
N HIS A 41 0.38 5.88 4.59
CA HIS A 41 -0.32 4.90 5.40
C HIS A 41 0.00 3.51 4.86
N LEU A 42 0.74 2.72 5.64
CA LEU A 42 1.22 1.41 5.23
C LEU A 42 0.29 0.31 5.72
N VAL A 43 0.00 -0.64 4.85
CA VAL A 43 -0.63 -1.91 5.20
C VAL A 43 0.12 -3.04 4.50
N MET A 44 0.55 -4.06 5.27
CA MET A 44 1.28 -5.22 4.76
C MET A 44 0.47 -6.49 4.98
N SER A 45 0.45 -7.37 3.99
CA SER A 45 -0.08 -8.71 4.19
C SER A 45 0.87 -9.57 5.03
N LYS A 46 0.35 -10.64 5.63
CA LYS A 46 1.20 -11.58 6.37
C LYS A 46 2.27 -12.20 5.48
N SER A 47 1.92 -12.58 4.25
CA SER A 47 2.87 -13.13 3.30
C SER A 47 3.96 -12.13 2.91
N ALA A 48 3.65 -10.83 2.91
CA ALA A 48 4.66 -9.79 2.67
C ALA A 48 5.73 -9.77 3.76
N GLU A 49 5.34 -9.95 5.01
CA GLU A 49 6.30 -10.02 6.12
C GLU A 49 7.26 -11.20 5.95
N LEU A 50 6.74 -12.36 5.53
CA LEU A 50 7.57 -13.52 5.24
C LEU A 50 8.51 -13.30 4.05
N THR A 51 7.99 -12.69 2.97
CA THR A 51 8.79 -12.40 1.78
C THR A 51 9.89 -11.40 2.09
N LEU A 52 9.63 -10.40 2.91
CA LEU A 52 10.64 -9.45 3.37
C LEU A 52 11.82 -10.17 4.01
N HIS A 53 11.53 -11.13 4.89
CA HIS A 53 12.55 -11.89 5.59
C HIS A 53 13.48 -12.67 4.65
N TYR A 54 12.93 -13.15 3.52
CA TYR A 54 13.71 -13.90 2.53
C TYR A 54 14.44 -13.03 1.52
N GLU A 55 13.88 -11.89 1.16
CA GLU A 55 14.40 -11.08 0.05
C GLU A 55 15.35 -9.97 0.48
N LEU A 56 15.15 -9.38 1.66
CA LEU A 56 15.92 -8.23 2.11
C LEU A 56 16.54 -8.47 3.49
N ASP A 57 17.69 -7.83 3.71
CA ASP A 57 18.32 -7.76 5.02
C ASP A 57 17.71 -6.59 5.80
N MET A 58 16.43 -6.71 6.07
CA MET A 58 15.63 -5.69 6.73
C MET A 58 14.54 -6.39 7.54
N ASP A 59 14.32 -5.99 8.78
CA ASP A 59 13.21 -6.53 9.54
C ASP A 59 11.92 -5.72 9.35
N VAL A 60 10.80 -6.27 9.83
CA VAL A 60 9.49 -5.64 9.68
C VAL A 60 9.45 -4.28 10.37
N ALA A 61 10.07 -4.15 11.53
CA ALA A 61 10.10 -2.89 12.28
C ALA A 61 10.82 -1.79 11.51
N GLU A 62 11.94 -2.12 10.85
CA GLU A 62 12.67 -1.18 10.00
C GLU A 62 11.80 -0.71 8.82
N LEU A 63 11.12 -1.64 8.16
CA LEU A 63 10.25 -1.28 7.05
C LEU A 63 9.09 -0.40 7.53
N ARG A 64 8.44 -0.76 8.63
CA ARG A 64 7.35 0.03 9.21
C ARG A 64 7.77 1.45 9.57
N SER A 65 9.03 1.63 10.00
CA SER A 65 9.55 2.94 10.37
C SER A 65 9.65 3.92 9.19
N LEU A 66 9.59 3.42 7.95
CA LEU A 66 9.61 4.24 6.74
C LEU A 66 8.26 4.91 6.46
N ALA A 67 7.18 4.41 7.04
CA ALA A 67 5.84 4.95 6.84
C ALA A 67 5.49 5.96 7.93
N SER A 68 4.61 6.91 7.61
CA SER A 68 4.09 7.87 8.59
C SER A 68 3.12 7.18 9.56
N HIS A 69 2.28 6.29 9.04
CA HIS A 69 1.30 5.53 9.82
C HIS A 69 1.29 4.07 9.36
N VAL A 70 1.08 3.15 10.28
CA VAL A 70 1.03 1.71 10.00
C VAL A 70 -0.29 1.14 10.48
N HIS A 71 -0.94 0.36 9.64
CA HIS A 71 -2.20 -0.30 9.96
C HIS A 71 -2.03 -1.81 9.91
N ALA A 72 -2.55 -2.50 10.94
CA ALA A 72 -2.53 -3.96 10.96
C ALA A 72 -3.48 -4.53 9.90
N ILE A 73 -3.06 -5.58 9.21
CA ILE A 73 -3.82 -6.19 8.10
C ILE A 73 -5.23 -6.63 8.53
N LYS A 74 -5.43 -6.96 9.79
CA LYS A 74 -6.72 -7.39 10.32
C LYS A 74 -7.61 -6.23 10.79
N ASN A 75 -7.09 -5.01 10.85
CA ASN A 75 -7.84 -3.86 11.36
C ASN A 75 -8.77 -3.28 10.29
N VAL A 76 -9.88 -3.96 10.05
CA VAL A 76 -10.87 -3.53 9.04
C VAL A 76 -11.59 -2.24 9.41
N GLY A 77 -11.43 -1.77 10.64
CA GLY A 77 -11.96 -0.46 11.11
C GLY A 77 -10.98 0.68 10.98
N ALA A 78 -9.81 0.47 10.39
CA ALA A 78 -8.82 1.53 10.20
C ALA A 78 -9.33 2.63 9.27
N ALA A 79 -8.78 3.84 9.43
CA ALA A 79 -9.18 5.00 8.64
C ALA A 79 -9.13 4.75 7.12
N ILE A 80 -8.12 4.00 6.66
CA ILE A 80 -7.94 3.70 5.22
C ILE A 80 -9.04 2.82 4.64
N ALA A 81 -9.88 2.20 5.47
CA ALA A 81 -11.05 1.44 5.04
C ALA A 81 -12.30 2.30 4.88
N SER A 82 -12.19 3.61 5.09
CA SER A 82 -13.31 4.54 5.01
C SER A 82 -13.19 5.49 3.82
N GLY A 83 -14.26 5.65 3.05
CA GLY A 83 -14.33 6.61 1.96
C GLY A 83 -14.22 8.06 2.41
N SER A 84 -14.56 8.36 3.66
CA SER A 84 -14.46 9.71 4.22
C SER A 84 -13.01 10.12 4.54
N PHE A 85 -12.10 9.15 4.62
CA PHE A 85 -10.69 9.43 4.77
C PHE A 85 -10.08 9.78 3.42
N VAL A 86 -9.82 11.04 3.18
CA VAL A 86 -9.39 11.54 1.87
C VAL A 86 -7.91 11.26 1.65
N THR A 87 -7.60 10.57 0.56
CA THR A 87 -6.23 10.28 0.14
C THR A 87 -6.01 10.71 -1.32
N ALA A 88 -4.76 10.86 -1.72
CA ALA A 88 -4.41 11.05 -3.13
C ALA A 88 -4.59 9.78 -3.94
N GLY A 89 -4.54 8.63 -3.28
CA GLY A 89 -4.66 7.33 -3.90
C GLY A 89 -3.89 6.26 -3.16
N MET A 90 -3.65 5.14 -3.84
CA MET A 90 -2.99 3.97 -3.26
C MET A 90 -2.02 3.35 -4.25
N ILE A 91 -0.88 2.93 -3.74
CA ILE A 91 0.11 2.14 -4.48
C ILE A 91 0.19 0.77 -3.80
N VAL A 92 0.07 -0.30 -4.56
CA VAL A 92 0.35 -1.66 -4.07
C VAL A 92 1.63 -2.15 -4.76
N ALA A 93 2.71 -2.20 -4.00
CA ALA A 93 4.04 -2.51 -4.53
C ALA A 93 4.85 -3.37 -3.55
N PRO A 94 5.13 -4.61 -3.87
CA PRO A 94 4.59 -5.36 -5.00
C PRO A 94 3.14 -5.78 -4.77
N CYS A 95 2.43 -6.07 -5.85
CA CYS A 95 1.08 -6.61 -5.80
C CYS A 95 1.10 -8.05 -6.32
N SER A 96 0.71 -9.00 -5.49
CA SER A 96 0.59 -10.39 -5.91
C SER A 96 -0.58 -10.57 -6.88
N VAL A 97 -0.53 -11.61 -7.70
CA VAL A 97 -1.63 -11.96 -8.60
C VAL A 97 -2.91 -12.21 -7.80
N ARG A 98 -2.79 -12.86 -6.64
CA ARG A 98 -3.93 -13.07 -5.74
C ARG A 98 -4.57 -11.75 -5.30
N SER A 99 -3.75 -10.81 -4.82
CA SER A 99 -4.25 -9.49 -4.39
C SER A 99 -4.89 -8.74 -5.55
N MET A 100 -4.28 -8.75 -6.72
CA MET A 100 -4.85 -8.16 -7.93
C MET A 100 -6.20 -8.76 -8.25
N SER A 101 -6.33 -10.09 -8.20
CA SER A 101 -7.58 -10.79 -8.49
C SER A 101 -8.67 -10.42 -7.48
N GLU A 102 -8.33 -10.35 -6.20
CA GLU A 102 -9.28 -9.94 -5.15
C GLU A 102 -9.75 -8.49 -5.38
N ILE A 103 -8.82 -7.60 -5.69
CA ILE A 103 -9.14 -6.19 -5.97
C ILE A 103 -10.04 -6.08 -7.20
N ALA A 104 -9.72 -6.80 -8.27
CA ALA A 104 -10.48 -6.77 -9.52
C ALA A 104 -11.90 -7.32 -9.36
N THR A 105 -12.09 -8.31 -8.50
CA THR A 105 -13.39 -8.96 -8.29
C THR A 105 -14.16 -8.40 -7.08
N GLY A 106 -13.61 -7.40 -6.39
CA GLY A 106 -14.27 -6.77 -5.26
C GLY A 106 -14.27 -7.61 -3.97
N VAL A 107 -13.37 -8.56 -3.87
CA VAL A 107 -13.19 -9.34 -2.63
C VAL A 107 -12.40 -8.51 -1.64
N THR A 108 -12.99 -8.24 -0.48
CA THR A 108 -12.42 -7.37 0.56
C THR A 108 -12.09 -8.15 1.83
N SER A 109 -11.32 -9.21 1.69
CA SER A 109 -11.01 -10.13 2.80
C SER A 109 -10.01 -9.55 3.81
N THR A 110 -9.23 -8.56 3.43
CA THR A 110 -8.22 -7.93 4.29
C THR A 110 -8.34 -6.41 4.25
N LEU A 111 -7.65 -5.74 5.16
CA LEU A 111 -7.58 -4.28 5.14
C LEU A 111 -6.98 -3.77 3.83
N LEU A 112 -5.97 -4.46 3.29
CA LEU A 112 -5.33 -4.06 2.03
C LEU A 112 -6.35 -4.02 0.88
N THR A 113 -7.11 -5.10 0.71
CA THR A 113 -8.11 -5.18 -0.37
C THR A 113 -9.31 -4.27 -0.11
N ARG A 114 -9.69 -4.03 1.16
CA ARG A 114 -10.71 -3.04 1.51
C ARG A 114 -10.28 -1.63 1.16
N ALA A 115 -9.05 -1.25 1.47
CA ALA A 115 -8.53 0.07 1.14
C ALA A 115 -8.51 0.29 -0.37
N ALA A 116 -8.10 -0.71 -1.15
CA ALA A 116 -8.11 -0.65 -2.61
C ALA A 116 -9.54 -0.48 -3.15
N ASP A 117 -10.49 -1.22 -2.59
CA ASP A 117 -11.91 -1.11 -2.99
C ASP A 117 -12.46 0.29 -2.73
N VAL A 118 -12.16 0.88 -1.58
CA VAL A 118 -12.55 2.25 -1.23
C VAL A 118 -11.94 3.25 -2.19
N VAL A 119 -10.66 3.11 -2.49
CA VAL A 119 -9.96 4.01 -3.43
C VAL A 119 -10.63 3.98 -4.81
N LEU A 120 -10.99 2.79 -5.29
CA LEU A 120 -11.69 2.64 -6.57
C LEU A 120 -13.10 3.25 -6.53
N LYS A 121 -13.87 2.99 -5.48
CA LYS A 121 -15.23 3.52 -5.33
C LYS A 121 -15.24 5.04 -5.24
N GLU A 122 -14.25 5.62 -4.60
CA GLU A 122 -14.10 7.06 -4.46
C GLU A 122 -13.44 7.69 -5.69
N ARG A 123 -13.19 6.92 -6.74
CA ARG A 123 -12.56 7.36 -8.00
C ARG A 123 -11.19 8.00 -7.79
N ARG A 124 -10.46 7.50 -6.79
CA ARG A 124 -9.08 7.89 -6.55
C ARG A 124 -8.15 6.98 -7.34
N ARG A 125 -6.91 7.40 -7.49
CA ARG A 125 -5.94 6.65 -8.28
C ARG A 125 -5.43 5.42 -7.53
N LEU A 126 -5.46 4.27 -8.20
CA LEU A 126 -4.89 3.02 -7.69
C LEU A 126 -3.85 2.53 -8.67
N VAL A 127 -2.63 2.31 -8.18
CA VAL A 127 -1.52 1.78 -8.98
C VAL A 127 -1.08 0.45 -8.40
N LEU A 128 -1.08 -0.58 -9.23
CA LEU A 128 -0.66 -1.93 -8.85
C LEU A 128 0.64 -2.29 -9.59
N LEU A 129 1.69 -2.58 -8.84
CA LEU A 129 2.92 -3.12 -9.39
C LEU A 129 2.86 -4.64 -9.29
N VAL A 130 2.25 -5.26 -10.31
CA VAL A 130 1.96 -6.69 -10.28
C VAL A 130 3.24 -7.50 -10.49
N ARG A 131 3.49 -8.43 -9.58
CA ARG A 131 4.62 -9.35 -9.60
C ARG A 131 4.15 -10.74 -9.22
N GLU A 132 4.87 -11.75 -9.70
CA GLU A 132 4.55 -13.12 -9.32
C GLU A 132 5.01 -13.42 -7.90
N THR A 133 4.30 -14.38 -7.28
CA THR A 133 4.67 -14.88 -5.97
C THR A 133 6.00 -15.63 -6.09
N PRO A 134 6.92 -15.47 -5.12
CA PRO A 134 8.14 -16.27 -5.09
C PRO A 134 7.81 -17.75 -4.97
N LEU A 135 8.54 -18.56 -5.69
CA LEU A 135 8.42 -20.02 -5.64
C LEU A 135 9.27 -20.62 -4.52
#